data_131a2d432faff39181d40aa77e3b6d4f
#
_entry.id   131a2d432faff39181d40aa77e3b6d4f
#
_cell.length_a   1.000
_cell.length_b   1.000
_cell.length_c   1.000
_cell.angle_alpha   90.00
_cell.angle_beta   90.00
_cell.angle_gamma   90.00
#
_symmetry.space_group_name_H-M   'P 1'
#
loop_
_entity.id
_entity.type
_entity.pdbx_description
1 polymer ?
#
loop_
_entity_poly.entity_id
_entity_poly.type
_entity_poly.pdbx_seq_one_letter_code
_entity_poly.pdbx_strand_id
1 'polypeptide(L)'
;MKKKYIIGLLTLIFAFSILTGCEANENGDFDLSSEIVVVTREEGSGTRGAFVELTGIEEKGEDGTKTDRTTKEAITQMKTDTVLTSVAGEKYAIGYVSTGSLNDTVRVLKIDGVEPTTENIKSGDYKIARPFNIATKGEISELAQDFIDFIMSKEGQEVVAESYISIHDNATPYNGTKSSGKIVVAGSSSVTPVMEKLREAYLEINPNASIEVQQSDSSAGMQAVIDGTADIGMASRELKESEKAELYDLAIAIDGIAVIVNPENPINDLSVEEVKKIYIGEILTWSEISE
;
A
#
# COMPACT_ATOMS: atom_id res chain seq x y z
N MET A 1 -68.99 -66.78 14.50
CA MET A 1 -68.28 -65.51 14.71
C MET A 1 -66.78 -65.73 14.52
N LYS A 2 -66.24 -65.42 13.38
CA LYS A 2 -64.78 -65.44 13.14
C LYS A 2 -64.41 -64.20 12.27
N LYS A 3 -63.76 -63.23 12.88
CA LYS A 3 -63.20 -62.02 12.21
C LYS A 3 -61.97 -62.42 11.43
N LYS A 4 -61.97 -62.16 10.11
CA LYS A 4 -60.79 -62.26 9.24
C LYS A 4 -60.06 -60.97 9.28
N TYR A 5 -58.78 -60.96 9.67
CA TYR A 5 -57.88 -59.81 9.52
C TYR A 5 -57.22 -59.89 8.16
N ILE A 6 -57.41 -58.86 7.35
CA ILE A 6 -56.71 -58.63 6.12
C ILE A 6 -55.48 -57.80 6.46
N ILE A 7 -54.31 -58.42 6.24
CA ILE A 7 -53.03 -57.73 6.37
C ILE A 7 -52.74 -57.06 5.03
N GLY A 8 -52.82 -55.73 5.00
CA GLY A 8 -52.41 -54.95 3.84
C GLY A 8 -50.89 -54.78 3.86
N LEU A 9 -50.21 -55.25 2.82
CA LEU A 9 -48.77 -55.09 2.61
C LEU A 9 -48.52 -53.69 2.04
N LEU A 10 -48.01 -52.79 2.87
CA LEU A 10 -47.62 -51.44 2.44
C LEU A 10 -46.19 -51.49 1.94
N THR A 11 -46.00 -51.46 0.63
CA THR A 11 -44.67 -51.39 -0.02
C THR A 11 -44.15 -49.96 0.16
N LEU A 12 -43.15 -49.77 1.01
CA LEU A 12 -42.42 -48.54 1.24
C LEU A 12 -41.39 -48.41 0.14
N ILE A 13 -41.66 -47.56 -0.88
CA ILE A 13 -40.70 -47.17 -1.88
C ILE A 13 -39.79 -46.13 -1.25
N PHE A 14 -38.57 -46.54 -0.90
CA PHE A 14 -37.49 -45.68 -0.43
C PHE A 14 -36.88 -44.99 -1.66
N ALA A 15 -37.31 -43.76 -1.95
CA ALA A 15 -36.67 -42.93 -2.94
C ALA A 15 -35.26 -42.58 -2.43
N PHE A 16 -34.26 -43.23 -3.00
CA PHE A 16 -32.85 -42.88 -2.79
C PHE A 16 -32.57 -41.58 -3.53
N SER A 17 -32.72 -40.46 -2.84
CA SER A 17 -32.27 -39.15 -3.32
C SER A 17 -30.73 -39.20 -3.32
N ILE A 18 -30.16 -39.33 -4.52
CA ILE A 18 -28.74 -39.11 -4.72
C ILE A 18 -28.49 -37.63 -4.47
N LEU A 19 -28.09 -37.29 -3.25
CA LEU A 19 -27.40 -36.06 -2.97
C LEU A 19 -26.04 -36.18 -3.65
N THR A 20 -25.92 -35.59 -4.84
CA THR A 20 -24.62 -35.19 -5.36
C THR A 20 -24.14 -34.11 -4.40
N GLY A 21 -23.44 -34.55 -3.34
CA GLY A 21 -22.63 -33.66 -2.55
C GLY A 21 -21.62 -33.06 -3.50
N CYS A 22 -21.60 -31.73 -3.62
CA CYS A 22 -20.38 -31.06 -3.99
C CYS A 22 -19.32 -31.56 -3.00
N GLU A 23 -18.38 -32.36 -3.48
CA GLU A 23 -17.14 -32.59 -2.75
C GLU A 23 -16.54 -31.20 -2.57
N ALA A 24 -16.70 -30.62 -1.40
CA ALA A 24 -15.80 -29.59 -0.94
C ALA A 24 -14.43 -30.26 -0.94
N ASN A 25 -13.54 -29.79 -1.78
CA ASN A 25 -12.17 -30.23 -1.86
C ASN A 25 -11.52 -29.87 -0.52
N GLU A 26 -11.49 -30.81 0.44
CA GLU A 26 -10.87 -30.65 1.76
C GLU A 26 -9.34 -30.61 1.70
N ASN A 27 -8.76 -30.77 0.53
CA ASN A 27 -7.36 -30.47 0.29
C ASN A 27 -7.28 -29.02 -0.18
N GLY A 28 -6.78 -28.14 0.68
CA GLY A 28 -6.72 -26.71 0.55
C GLY A 28 -5.91 -26.15 -0.63
N ASP A 29 -5.95 -26.78 -1.80
CA ASP A 29 -5.33 -26.27 -3.02
C ASP A 29 -6.01 -24.97 -3.47
N PHE A 30 -5.19 -24.04 -3.94
CA PHE A 30 -5.64 -22.77 -4.48
C PHE A 30 -6.42 -22.99 -5.77
N ASP A 31 -7.68 -22.55 -5.82
CA ASP A 31 -8.52 -22.66 -7.01
C ASP A 31 -8.30 -21.47 -7.94
N LEU A 32 -7.58 -21.67 -9.03
CA LEU A 32 -7.30 -20.63 -10.02
C LEU A 32 -8.57 -20.12 -10.72
N SER A 33 -9.69 -20.86 -10.72
CA SER A 33 -10.97 -20.40 -11.30
C SER A 33 -11.75 -19.44 -10.39
N SER A 34 -11.29 -19.25 -9.16
CA SER A 34 -11.89 -18.29 -8.22
C SER A 34 -11.66 -16.85 -8.67
N GLU A 35 -12.66 -16.00 -8.38
CA GLU A 35 -12.57 -14.56 -8.67
C GLU A 35 -11.45 -13.89 -7.85
N ILE A 36 -10.75 -12.96 -8.50
CA ILE A 36 -9.72 -12.14 -7.87
C ILE A 36 -10.40 -11.07 -7.01
N VAL A 37 -10.07 -11.04 -5.73
CA VAL A 37 -10.52 -9.99 -4.82
C VAL A 37 -9.53 -8.81 -4.85
N VAL A 38 -9.89 -7.75 -5.54
CA VAL A 38 -9.05 -6.57 -5.69
C VAL A 38 -9.12 -5.72 -4.42
N VAL A 39 -7.97 -5.47 -3.79
CA VAL A 39 -7.85 -4.57 -2.63
C VAL A 39 -7.11 -3.31 -3.06
N THR A 40 -7.71 -2.15 -2.82
CA THR A 40 -7.14 -0.84 -3.16
C THR A 40 -7.12 0.08 -1.95
N ARG A 41 -6.51 1.26 -2.12
CA ARG A 41 -6.47 2.32 -1.12
C ARG A 41 -7.56 3.38 -1.40
N GLU A 42 -7.80 4.22 -0.42
CA GLU A 42 -8.65 5.41 -0.50
C GLU A 42 -8.13 6.44 -1.52
N GLU A 43 -9.00 7.33 -2.01
CA GLU A 43 -8.65 8.33 -3.03
C GLU A 43 -7.56 9.33 -2.60
N GLY A 44 -7.48 9.65 -1.30
CA GLY A 44 -6.45 10.53 -0.74
C GLY A 44 -5.06 9.89 -0.66
N SER A 45 -4.99 8.56 -0.81
CA SER A 45 -3.73 7.81 -0.69
C SER A 45 -2.73 8.17 -1.79
N GLY A 46 -1.53 8.60 -1.37
CA GLY A 46 -0.43 8.79 -2.29
C GLY A 46 0.05 7.51 -2.93
N THR A 47 0.01 6.37 -2.21
CA THR A 47 0.37 5.07 -2.77
C THR A 47 -0.59 4.65 -3.88
N ARG A 48 -1.92 4.89 -3.70
CA ARG A 48 -2.88 4.67 -4.79
C ARG A 48 -2.57 5.56 -5.98
N GLY A 49 -2.39 6.87 -5.76
CA GLY A 49 -2.10 7.80 -6.85
C GLY A 49 -0.87 7.38 -7.66
N ALA A 50 0.24 7.05 -6.99
CA ALA A 50 1.44 6.57 -7.66
C ALA A 50 1.24 5.21 -8.35
N PHE A 51 0.54 4.28 -7.71
CA PHE A 51 0.27 2.96 -8.26
C PHE A 51 -0.53 3.03 -9.57
N VAL A 52 -1.66 3.76 -9.57
CA VAL A 52 -2.52 3.86 -10.77
C VAL A 52 -1.84 4.59 -11.92
N GLU A 53 -0.99 5.59 -11.61
CA GLU A 53 -0.19 6.29 -12.62
C GLU A 53 0.90 5.39 -13.21
N LEU A 54 1.70 4.73 -12.38
CA LEU A 54 2.83 3.90 -12.80
C LEU A 54 2.42 2.61 -13.52
N THR A 55 1.26 2.07 -13.20
CA THR A 55 0.71 0.87 -13.85
C THR A 55 -0.20 1.17 -15.05
N GLY A 56 -0.47 2.47 -15.31
CA GLY A 56 -1.35 2.89 -16.40
C GLY A 56 -2.83 2.60 -16.18
N ILE A 57 -3.24 2.35 -14.92
CA ILE A 57 -4.65 2.30 -14.51
C ILE A 57 -5.29 3.69 -14.62
N GLU A 58 -4.50 4.75 -14.34
CA GLU A 58 -4.91 6.13 -14.58
C GLU A 58 -4.84 6.44 -16.07
N GLU A 59 -5.97 6.82 -16.66
CA GLU A 59 -6.06 7.27 -18.04
C GLU A 59 -6.03 8.80 -18.12
N LYS A 60 -5.27 9.34 -19.08
CA LYS A 60 -5.25 10.78 -19.39
C LYS A 60 -6.14 11.04 -20.61
N GLY A 61 -7.19 11.84 -20.41
CA GLY A 61 -8.01 12.35 -21.50
C GLY A 61 -7.25 13.35 -22.40
N GLU A 62 -7.78 13.61 -23.59
CA GLU A 62 -7.21 14.60 -24.53
C GLU A 62 -7.18 16.03 -23.96
N ASP A 63 -8.08 16.32 -23.01
CA ASP A 63 -8.16 17.59 -22.27
C ASP A 63 -7.22 17.66 -21.06
N GLY A 64 -6.41 16.62 -20.83
CA GLY A 64 -5.51 16.48 -19.70
C GLY A 64 -6.17 15.98 -18.41
N THR A 65 -7.47 15.67 -18.44
CA THR A 65 -8.18 15.07 -17.29
C THR A 65 -7.61 13.71 -16.99
N LYS A 66 -7.29 13.45 -15.71
CA LYS A 66 -6.82 12.17 -15.21
C LYS A 66 -8.01 11.40 -14.60
N THR A 67 -8.20 10.16 -15.01
CA THR A 67 -9.28 9.30 -14.55
C THR A 67 -8.71 7.99 -14.02
N ASP A 68 -8.86 7.75 -12.72
CA ASP A 68 -8.56 6.46 -12.11
C ASP A 68 -9.63 5.43 -12.52
N ARG A 69 -9.20 4.38 -13.22
CA ARG A 69 -10.05 3.33 -13.76
C ARG A 69 -10.17 2.11 -12.84
N THR A 70 -9.67 2.21 -11.61
CA THR A 70 -9.81 1.12 -10.63
C THR A 70 -11.26 0.64 -10.57
N THR A 71 -11.47 -0.68 -10.65
CA THR A 71 -12.82 -1.27 -10.61
C THR A 71 -13.58 -0.85 -9.36
N LYS A 72 -14.87 -0.65 -9.52
CA LYS A 72 -15.76 -0.28 -8.39
C LYS A 72 -16.01 -1.43 -7.42
N GLU A 73 -15.70 -2.66 -7.83
CA GLU A 73 -15.80 -3.86 -7.00
C GLU A 73 -14.59 -3.98 -6.03
N ALA A 74 -13.55 -3.15 -6.21
CA ALA A 74 -12.37 -3.17 -5.35
C ALA A 74 -12.72 -2.80 -3.89
N ILE A 75 -12.21 -3.60 -2.96
CA ILE A 75 -12.31 -3.33 -1.51
C ILE A 75 -11.35 -2.19 -1.16
N THR A 76 -11.90 -1.06 -0.74
CA THR A 76 -11.11 0.11 -0.37
C THR A 76 -10.65 0.03 1.07
N GLN A 77 -9.34 0.18 1.29
CA GLN A 77 -8.71 0.21 2.60
C GLN A 77 -8.12 1.61 2.90
N MET A 78 -8.28 2.06 4.15
CA MET A 78 -7.92 3.43 4.57
C MET A 78 -6.45 3.59 5.00
N LYS A 79 -5.70 2.48 5.17
CA LYS A 79 -4.32 2.49 5.66
C LYS A 79 -3.52 1.32 5.09
N THR A 80 -2.20 1.43 5.09
CA THR A 80 -1.28 0.37 4.66
C THR A 80 -1.50 -0.94 5.42
N ASP A 81 -1.61 -0.88 6.75
CA ASP A 81 -1.79 -2.08 7.60
C ASP A 81 -3.11 -2.81 7.31
N THR A 82 -4.18 -2.07 6.96
CA THR A 82 -5.46 -2.68 6.62
C THR A 82 -5.43 -3.36 5.26
N VAL A 83 -4.60 -2.91 4.31
CA VAL A 83 -4.35 -3.65 3.06
C VAL A 83 -3.65 -4.98 3.36
N LEU A 84 -2.58 -4.97 4.16
CA LEU A 84 -1.87 -6.19 4.57
C LEU A 84 -2.81 -7.18 5.23
N THR A 85 -3.63 -6.71 6.19
CA THR A 85 -4.60 -7.56 6.89
C THR A 85 -5.65 -8.14 5.93
N SER A 86 -6.16 -7.34 5.00
CA SER A 86 -7.16 -7.80 4.03
C SER A 86 -6.61 -8.86 3.09
N VAL A 87 -5.39 -8.65 2.55
CA VAL A 87 -4.75 -9.61 1.66
C VAL A 87 -4.35 -10.90 2.40
N ALA A 88 -3.86 -10.78 3.63
CA ALA A 88 -3.54 -11.94 4.45
C ALA A 88 -4.78 -12.79 4.81
N GLY A 89 -5.93 -12.15 5.01
CA GLY A 89 -7.18 -12.80 5.42
C GLY A 89 -8.04 -13.31 4.27
N GLU A 90 -7.76 -12.93 3.03
CA GLU A 90 -8.54 -13.30 1.84
C GLU A 90 -7.66 -14.08 0.85
N LYS A 91 -7.96 -15.36 0.67
CA LYS A 91 -7.16 -16.31 -0.12
C LYS A 91 -6.91 -15.86 -1.56
N TYR A 92 -7.89 -15.23 -2.17
CA TYR A 92 -7.86 -14.82 -3.58
C TYR A 92 -7.56 -13.33 -3.77
N ALA A 93 -7.13 -12.64 -2.70
CA ALA A 93 -6.87 -11.20 -2.77
C ALA A 93 -5.55 -10.87 -3.46
N ILE A 94 -5.60 -9.73 -4.15
CA ILE A 94 -4.44 -8.97 -4.62
C ILE A 94 -4.50 -7.55 -4.04
N GLY A 95 -3.37 -7.02 -3.63
CA GLY A 95 -3.23 -5.66 -3.11
C GLY A 95 -1.88 -5.06 -3.43
N TYR A 96 -1.63 -3.84 -2.96
CA TYR A 96 -0.34 -3.19 -3.09
C TYR A 96 -0.01 -2.37 -1.85
N VAL A 97 1.26 -2.37 -1.47
CA VAL A 97 1.78 -1.63 -0.32
C VAL A 97 3.18 -1.09 -0.59
N SER A 98 3.64 -0.17 0.26
CA SER A 98 5.04 0.24 0.35
C SER A 98 5.95 -0.96 0.65
N THR A 99 7.10 -1.08 -0.03
CA THR A 99 8.06 -2.16 0.23
C THR A 99 8.59 -2.14 1.66
N GLY A 100 8.76 -0.96 2.25
CA GLY A 100 9.18 -0.83 3.65
C GLY A 100 8.12 -1.19 4.70
N SER A 101 6.89 -1.52 4.26
CA SER A 101 5.79 -1.99 5.14
C SER A 101 5.54 -3.49 5.03
N LEU A 102 6.29 -4.21 4.20
CA LEU A 102 6.12 -5.65 4.01
C LEU A 102 6.38 -6.44 5.29
N ASN A 103 5.64 -7.54 5.45
CA ASN A 103 5.82 -8.51 6.52
C ASN A 103 5.49 -9.93 6.02
N ASP A 104 5.71 -10.93 6.87
CA ASP A 104 5.57 -12.35 6.52
C ASP A 104 4.11 -12.83 6.38
N THR A 105 3.11 -11.94 6.56
CA THR A 105 1.70 -12.32 6.44
C THR A 105 1.20 -12.33 5.01
N VAL A 106 1.94 -11.76 4.07
CA VAL A 106 1.61 -11.69 2.65
C VAL A 106 2.79 -12.13 1.80
N ARG A 107 2.51 -12.50 0.55
CA ARG A 107 3.54 -12.84 -0.43
C ARG A 107 3.65 -11.74 -1.48
N VAL A 108 4.89 -11.41 -1.86
CA VAL A 108 5.21 -10.40 -2.86
C VAL A 108 5.32 -11.05 -4.23
N LEU A 109 4.73 -10.43 -5.24
CA LEU A 109 4.89 -10.81 -6.64
C LEU A 109 6.06 -10.09 -7.30
N LYS A 110 6.69 -10.77 -8.26
CA LYS A 110 7.53 -10.09 -9.26
C LYS A 110 6.63 -9.31 -10.21
N ILE A 111 7.18 -8.26 -10.80
CA ILE A 111 6.53 -7.53 -11.88
C ILE A 111 7.47 -7.51 -13.07
N ASP A 112 6.99 -8.03 -14.21
CA ASP A 112 7.81 -8.22 -15.43
C ASP A 112 9.10 -9.02 -15.14
N GLY A 113 9.01 -10.04 -14.27
CA GLY A 113 10.14 -10.87 -13.83
C GLY A 113 11.04 -10.25 -12.77
N VAL A 114 10.79 -9.01 -12.33
CA VAL A 114 11.66 -8.25 -11.41
C VAL A 114 11.07 -8.19 -10.00
N GLU A 115 11.85 -8.56 -8.99
CA GLU A 115 11.48 -8.43 -7.58
C GLU A 115 11.61 -6.98 -7.10
N PRO A 116 10.72 -6.50 -6.19
CA PRO A 116 10.79 -5.15 -5.63
C PRO A 116 11.87 -5.04 -4.52
N THR A 117 13.09 -5.44 -4.83
CA THR A 117 14.22 -5.29 -3.91
C THR A 117 14.79 -3.87 -3.95
N THR A 118 15.42 -3.44 -2.86
CA THR A 118 16.11 -2.14 -2.80
C THR A 118 17.06 -1.95 -3.98
N GLU A 119 17.80 -3.00 -4.38
CA GLU A 119 18.74 -2.96 -5.50
C GLU A 119 18.01 -2.70 -6.83
N ASN A 120 16.95 -3.48 -7.12
CA ASN A 120 16.18 -3.35 -8.35
C ASN A 120 15.39 -2.03 -8.45
N ILE A 121 14.98 -1.48 -7.32
CA ILE A 121 14.34 -0.16 -7.26
C ILE A 121 15.39 0.93 -7.51
N LYS A 122 16.56 0.84 -6.86
CA LYS A 122 17.65 1.81 -7.00
C LYS A 122 18.22 1.81 -8.42
N SER A 123 18.34 0.65 -9.08
CA SER A 123 18.78 0.54 -10.48
C SER A 123 17.71 1.01 -11.48
N GLY A 124 16.44 1.08 -11.06
CA GLY A 124 15.31 1.37 -11.93
C GLY A 124 14.84 0.18 -12.77
N ASP A 125 15.27 -1.05 -12.45
CA ASP A 125 14.76 -2.27 -13.06
C ASP A 125 13.33 -2.54 -12.61
N TYR A 126 13.05 -2.39 -11.30
CA TYR A 126 11.67 -2.39 -10.78
C TYR A 126 11.03 -1.03 -11.02
N LYS A 127 9.96 -1.00 -11.84
CA LYS A 127 9.38 0.25 -12.36
C LYS A 127 8.35 0.90 -11.45
N ILE A 128 7.75 0.16 -10.50
CA ILE A 128 6.70 0.68 -9.62
C ILE A 128 7.33 1.26 -8.36
N ALA A 129 7.95 2.44 -8.50
CA ALA A 129 8.62 3.15 -7.42
C ALA A 129 8.31 4.65 -7.48
N ARG A 130 8.32 5.30 -6.32
CA ARG A 130 8.01 6.73 -6.17
C ARG A 130 8.80 7.35 -5.03
N PRO A 131 8.93 8.70 -5.00
CA PRO A 131 9.50 9.38 -3.86
C PRO A 131 8.55 9.35 -2.65
N PHE A 132 9.15 9.37 -1.48
CA PHE A 132 8.53 9.87 -0.27
C PHE A 132 8.92 11.32 -0.11
N ASN A 133 7.92 12.18 -0.05
CA ASN A 133 8.09 13.62 0.09
C ASN A 133 7.60 14.10 1.45
N ILE A 134 8.30 15.08 1.99
CA ILE A 134 7.76 15.98 3.00
C ILE A 134 7.46 17.32 2.36
N ALA A 135 6.55 18.08 2.97
CA ALA A 135 6.22 19.41 2.48
C ALA A 135 5.99 20.39 3.64
N THR A 136 6.33 21.66 3.40
CA THR A 136 6.17 22.75 4.35
C THR A 136 5.55 23.97 3.68
N LYS A 137 5.04 24.93 4.44
CA LYS A 137 4.44 26.16 3.94
C LYS A 137 5.13 27.40 4.51
N GLY A 138 5.61 28.27 3.62
CA GLY A 138 6.19 29.54 4.01
C GLY A 138 7.41 29.44 4.93
N GLU A 139 7.50 30.33 5.92
CA GLU A 139 8.54 30.25 6.95
C GLU A 139 8.17 29.21 8.01
N ILE A 140 9.09 28.31 8.31
CA ILE A 140 8.92 27.23 9.29
C ILE A 140 9.67 27.53 10.58
N SER A 141 9.30 26.87 11.67
CA SER A 141 9.98 26.99 12.95
C SER A 141 11.41 26.48 12.89
N GLU A 142 12.28 27.01 13.78
CA GLU A 142 13.66 26.51 13.89
C GLU A 142 13.71 25.01 14.18
N LEU A 143 12.75 24.47 14.96
CA LEU A 143 12.68 23.04 15.24
C LEU A 143 12.29 22.24 13.99
N ALA A 144 11.32 22.75 13.18
CA ALA A 144 10.94 22.06 11.95
C ALA A 144 12.11 22.00 10.95
N GLN A 145 12.85 23.11 10.80
CA GLN A 145 14.05 23.15 9.96
C GLN A 145 15.14 22.21 10.47
N ASP A 146 15.41 22.23 11.77
CA ASP A 146 16.43 21.38 12.40
C ASP A 146 16.11 19.88 12.26
N PHE A 147 14.82 19.50 12.34
CA PHE A 147 14.38 18.14 12.08
C PHE A 147 14.53 17.74 10.61
N ILE A 148 14.20 18.64 9.68
CA ILE A 148 14.43 18.41 8.24
C ILE A 148 15.93 18.26 7.95
N ASP A 149 16.78 19.10 8.54
CA ASP A 149 18.23 19.01 8.41
C ASP A 149 18.75 17.66 8.93
N PHE A 150 18.18 17.15 10.02
CA PHE A 150 18.48 15.81 10.52
C PHE A 150 18.05 14.73 9.52
N ILE A 151 16.82 14.77 9.01
CA ILE A 151 16.31 13.81 8.02
C ILE A 151 17.25 13.71 6.81
N MET A 152 17.76 14.86 6.34
CA MET A 152 18.64 14.96 5.18
C MET A 152 20.12 14.73 5.49
N SER A 153 20.49 14.60 6.77
CA SER A 153 21.85 14.31 7.21
C SER A 153 22.26 12.87 6.95
N LYS A 154 23.54 12.57 7.14
CA LYS A 154 24.07 11.20 7.08
C LYS A 154 23.31 10.26 8.02
N GLU A 155 23.13 10.67 9.27
CA GLU A 155 22.46 9.88 10.30
C GLU A 155 20.98 9.64 9.96
N GLY A 156 20.26 10.65 9.49
CA GLY A 156 18.89 10.51 9.05
C GLY A 156 18.76 9.61 7.81
N GLN A 157 19.65 9.75 6.85
CA GLN A 157 19.64 8.92 5.65
C GLN A 157 20.11 7.48 5.91
N GLU A 158 20.90 7.22 6.95
CA GLU A 158 21.19 5.87 7.45
C GLU A 158 19.92 5.21 8.00
N VAL A 159 19.09 5.95 8.76
CA VAL A 159 17.76 5.46 9.22
C VAL A 159 16.84 5.15 8.03
N VAL A 160 16.80 6.03 7.02
CA VAL A 160 16.04 5.78 5.79
C VAL A 160 16.50 4.49 5.12
N ALA A 161 17.82 4.28 5.01
CA ALA A 161 18.40 3.14 4.30
C ALA A 161 18.14 1.77 4.96
N GLU A 162 17.62 1.71 6.18
CA GLU A 162 17.23 0.45 6.83
C GLU A 162 16.10 -0.28 6.09
N SER A 163 15.18 0.46 5.44
CA SER A 163 13.97 -0.12 4.83
C SER A 163 13.57 0.52 3.49
N TYR A 164 14.24 1.61 3.09
CA TYR A 164 13.94 2.40 1.89
C TYR A 164 15.24 2.75 1.16
N ILE A 165 15.14 3.44 0.05
CA ILE A 165 16.31 3.90 -0.70
C ILE A 165 16.63 5.33 -0.27
N SER A 166 17.81 5.52 0.30
CA SER A 166 18.37 6.85 0.57
C SER A 166 18.53 7.65 -0.72
N ILE A 167 18.23 8.92 -0.66
CA ILE A 167 18.38 9.86 -1.79
C ILE A 167 19.70 10.60 -1.76
N HIS A 168 20.51 10.43 -0.70
CA HIS A 168 21.78 11.08 -0.48
C HIS A 168 22.90 10.10 -0.11
N ASP A 169 23.56 9.51 -1.10
CA ASP A 169 24.69 8.58 -0.87
C ASP A 169 25.88 9.25 -0.18
N ASN A 170 26.01 10.58 -0.20
CA ASN A 170 27.11 11.36 0.38
C ASN A 170 26.58 12.49 1.29
N ALA A 171 25.54 12.25 2.06
CA ALA A 171 25.04 13.21 3.02
C ALA A 171 26.09 13.61 4.06
N THR A 172 26.08 14.87 4.45
CA THR A 172 26.97 15.37 5.52
C THR A 172 26.45 14.95 6.90
N PRO A 173 27.35 14.75 7.90
CA PRO A 173 26.92 14.49 9.27
C PRO A 173 26.00 15.60 9.79
N TYR A 174 25.02 15.23 10.62
CA TYR A 174 24.13 16.18 11.26
C TYR A 174 24.92 17.14 12.16
N ASN A 175 24.66 18.42 11.96
CA ASN A 175 25.27 19.50 12.76
C ASN A 175 24.24 20.59 13.06
N GLY A 176 23.03 20.17 13.46
CA GLY A 176 21.93 21.10 13.71
C GLY A 176 21.97 21.75 15.10
N THR A 177 21.03 22.65 15.31
CA THR A 177 20.98 23.55 16.47
C THR A 177 20.38 22.90 17.72
N LYS A 178 19.72 21.74 17.57
CA LYS A 178 18.95 21.06 18.63
C LYS A 178 17.90 21.97 19.26
N SER A 179 17.15 22.63 18.40
CA SER A 179 16.10 23.58 18.78
C SER A 179 15.03 22.90 19.62
N SER A 180 14.51 23.61 20.62
CA SER A 180 13.40 23.14 21.46
C SER A 180 12.04 23.58 20.91
N GLY A 181 10.99 22.89 21.31
CA GLY A 181 9.63 23.23 20.92
C GLY A 181 8.78 22.01 20.61
N LYS A 182 7.64 22.26 19.93
CA LYS A 182 6.75 21.21 19.46
C LYS A 182 6.44 21.44 17.99
N ILE A 183 6.47 20.37 17.20
CA ILE A 183 5.98 20.34 15.81
C ILE A 183 5.04 19.16 15.59
N VAL A 184 4.15 19.30 14.60
CA VAL A 184 3.23 18.27 14.14
C VAL A 184 3.63 17.87 12.71
N VAL A 185 3.84 16.59 12.51
CA VAL A 185 4.10 15.97 11.20
C VAL A 185 2.90 15.11 10.83
N ALA A 186 2.22 15.40 9.72
CA ALA A 186 0.96 14.74 9.39
C ALA A 186 0.94 14.18 7.95
N GLY A 187 0.27 13.06 7.73
CA GLY A 187 0.01 12.57 6.37
C GLY A 187 0.19 11.07 6.16
N SER A 188 0.76 10.71 5.04
CA SER A 188 0.80 9.37 4.45
C SER A 188 1.10 8.24 5.42
N SER A 189 0.18 7.25 5.48
CA SER A 189 0.37 6.02 6.26
C SER A 189 1.55 5.15 5.76
N SER A 190 2.00 5.32 4.52
CA SER A 190 3.18 4.62 3.99
C SER A 190 4.49 5.29 4.41
N VAL A 191 4.48 6.61 4.65
CA VAL A 191 5.66 7.36 5.14
C VAL A 191 5.78 7.29 6.66
N THR A 192 4.67 7.11 7.36
CA THR A 192 4.64 7.09 8.83
C THR A 192 5.70 6.18 9.46
N PRO A 193 5.92 4.92 9.00
CA PRO A 193 6.92 4.05 9.63
C PRO A 193 8.34 4.61 9.62
N VAL A 194 8.79 5.18 8.52
CA VAL A 194 10.14 5.80 8.44
C VAL A 194 10.18 7.11 9.22
N MET A 195 9.10 7.88 9.21
CA MET A 195 9.04 9.14 9.97
C MET A 195 9.12 8.91 11.48
N GLU A 196 8.48 7.85 11.97
CA GLU A 196 8.57 7.46 13.39
C GLU A 196 10.01 7.07 13.77
N LYS A 197 10.70 6.29 12.93
CA LYS A 197 12.12 5.95 13.16
C LYS A 197 13.02 7.19 13.13
N LEU A 198 12.80 8.10 12.19
CA LEU A 198 13.52 9.37 12.09
C LEU A 198 13.28 10.24 13.32
N ARG A 199 12.02 10.31 13.78
CA ARG A 199 11.67 11.02 15.01
C ARG A 199 12.41 10.42 16.22
N GLU A 200 12.37 9.09 16.40
CA GLU A 200 13.03 8.39 17.51
C GLU A 200 14.53 8.69 17.52
N ALA A 201 15.20 8.50 16.38
CA ALA A 201 16.62 8.78 16.25
C ALA A 201 16.98 10.26 16.52
N TYR A 202 16.13 11.19 16.05
CA TYR A 202 16.35 12.61 16.31
C TYR A 202 16.18 12.97 17.80
N LEU A 203 15.17 12.38 18.48
CA LEU A 203 14.93 12.64 19.91
C LEU A 203 16.03 12.08 20.82
N GLU A 204 16.80 11.08 20.40
CA GLU A 204 17.99 10.62 21.11
C GLU A 204 19.08 11.71 21.18
N ILE A 205 19.21 12.51 20.13
CA ILE A 205 20.20 13.59 20.07
C ILE A 205 19.64 14.96 20.47
N ASN A 206 18.32 15.13 20.41
CA ASN A 206 17.62 16.35 20.84
C ASN A 206 16.42 16.05 21.75
N PRO A 207 16.62 15.73 23.04
CA PRO A 207 15.55 15.39 23.98
C PRO A 207 14.67 16.59 24.36
N ASN A 208 14.99 17.81 23.93
CA ASN A 208 14.21 19.01 24.20
C ASN A 208 13.13 19.26 23.14
N ALA A 209 13.11 18.50 22.05
CA ALA A 209 12.12 18.57 21.01
C ALA A 209 10.90 17.71 21.35
N SER A 210 9.73 18.11 20.86
CA SER A 210 8.50 17.32 20.85
C SER A 210 8.01 17.22 19.41
N ILE A 211 7.99 16.02 18.84
CA ILE A 211 7.53 15.76 17.48
C ILE A 211 6.34 14.82 17.54
N GLU A 212 5.19 15.28 17.12
CA GLU A 212 3.97 14.48 17.03
C GLU A 212 3.77 14.02 15.58
N VAL A 213 3.70 12.71 15.34
CA VAL A 213 3.44 12.14 14.01
C VAL A 213 1.99 11.70 13.96
N GLN A 214 1.22 12.27 13.03
CA GLN A 214 -0.21 12.00 12.82
C GLN A 214 -0.41 11.27 11.50
N GLN A 215 -0.75 9.99 11.58
CA GLN A 215 -1.02 9.17 10.42
C GLN A 215 -2.39 9.49 9.80
N SER A 216 -2.38 9.78 8.49
CA SER A 216 -3.57 9.92 7.64
C SER A 216 -3.26 9.44 6.21
N ASP A 217 -3.80 10.07 5.19
CA ASP A 217 -3.38 9.94 3.79
C ASP A 217 -2.56 11.14 3.32
N SER A 218 -1.98 11.03 2.11
CA SER A 218 -1.11 12.09 1.59
C SER A 218 -1.86 13.40 1.32
N SER A 219 -3.08 13.34 0.81
CA SER A 219 -3.87 14.54 0.51
C SER A 219 -4.29 15.26 1.78
N ALA A 220 -4.70 14.52 2.82
CA ALA A 220 -5.02 15.07 4.12
C ALA A 220 -3.79 15.70 4.80
N GLY A 221 -2.61 15.07 4.67
CA GLY A 221 -1.35 15.64 5.18
C GLY A 221 -0.98 16.94 4.51
N MET A 222 -1.05 17.02 3.17
CA MET A 222 -0.79 18.27 2.44
C MET A 222 -1.80 19.37 2.83
N GLN A 223 -3.08 19.01 2.95
CA GLN A 223 -4.11 19.98 3.37
C GLN A 223 -3.87 20.48 4.79
N ALA A 224 -3.44 19.61 5.71
CA ALA A 224 -3.12 20.02 7.09
C ALA A 224 -2.01 21.09 7.14
N VAL A 225 -1.00 20.99 6.27
CA VAL A 225 0.05 22.03 6.17
C VAL A 225 -0.47 23.29 5.51
N ILE A 226 -1.31 23.18 4.46
CA ILE A 226 -1.95 24.33 3.81
C ILE A 226 -2.78 25.12 4.83
N ASP A 227 -3.53 24.41 5.69
CA ASP A 227 -4.39 25.00 6.73
C ASP A 227 -3.61 25.44 7.98
N GLY A 228 -2.31 25.14 8.08
CA GLY A 228 -1.46 25.47 9.23
C GLY A 228 -1.76 24.65 10.49
N THR A 229 -2.38 23.46 10.37
CA THR A 229 -2.64 22.53 11.47
C THR A 229 -1.52 21.49 11.65
N ALA A 230 -0.62 21.38 10.66
CA ALA A 230 0.63 20.63 10.73
C ALA A 230 1.79 21.51 10.24
N ASP A 231 2.98 21.29 10.80
CA ASP A 231 4.21 21.99 10.40
C ASP A 231 4.86 21.33 9.18
N ILE A 232 4.77 20.00 9.10
CA ILE A 232 5.36 19.20 8.03
C ILE A 232 4.30 18.20 7.54
N GLY A 233 4.08 18.15 6.23
CA GLY A 233 3.23 17.16 5.59
C GLY A 233 4.04 15.97 5.06
N MET A 234 3.42 14.79 4.98
CA MET A 234 4.03 13.58 4.42
C MET A 234 3.23 13.10 3.21
N ALA A 235 3.89 12.86 2.07
CA ALA A 235 3.28 12.29 0.89
C ALA A 235 4.10 11.11 0.33
N SER A 236 3.42 10.05 -0.09
CA SER A 236 4.01 8.88 -0.78
C SER A 236 3.76 8.93 -2.29
N ARG A 237 3.86 10.10 -2.86
CA ARG A 237 3.75 10.45 -4.28
C ARG A 237 4.37 11.81 -4.54
N GLU A 238 4.53 12.17 -5.79
CA GLU A 238 4.75 13.57 -6.16
C GLU A 238 3.60 14.45 -5.68
N LEU A 239 3.89 15.69 -5.31
CA LEU A 239 2.86 16.65 -4.99
C LEU A 239 2.05 17.01 -6.24
N LYS A 240 0.75 17.21 -6.07
CA LYS A 240 -0.12 17.74 -7.12
C LYS A 240 0.27 19.18 -7.46
N GLU A 241 0.01 19.62 -8.69
CA GLU A 241 0.31 21.01 -9.10
C GLU A 241 -0.38 22.05 -8.19
N SER A 242 -1.58 21.76 -7.71
CA SER A 242 -2.28 22.63 -6.76
C SER A 242 -1.58 22.69 -5.39
N GLU A 243 -0.94 21.60 -4.95
CA GLU A 243 -0.17 21.53 -3.71
C GLU A 243 1.18 22.26 -3.87
N LYS A 244 1.88 22.06 -4.99
CA LYS A 244 3.15 22.75 -5.33
C LYS A 244 2.99 24.27 -5.43
N ALA A 245 1.79 24.75 -5.75
CA ALA A 245 1.52 26.18 -5.78
C ALA A 245 1.54 26.84 -4.39
N GLU A 246 1.36 26.06 -3.32
CA GLU A 246 1.29 26.56 -1.95
C GLU A 246 2.38 26.01 -1.02
N LEU A 247 3.00 24.88 -1.37
CA LEU A 247 3.93 24.13 -0.52
C LEU A 247 5.30 24.01 -1.16
N TYR A 248 6.32 23.96 -0.32
CA TYR A 248 7.67 23.54 -0.68
C TYR A 248 7.85 22.07 -0.36
N ASP A 249 8.14 21.26 -1.36
CA ASP A 249 8.34 19.81 -1.20
C ASP A 249 9.83 19.46 -1.21
N LEU A 250 10.13 18.37 -0.50
CA LEU A 250 11.46 17.78 -0.41
C LEU A 250 11.32 16.27 -0.39
N ALA A 251 11.94 15.60 -1.35
CA ALA A 251 12.07 14.15 -1.30
C ALA A 251 13.00 13.74 -0.15
N ILE A 252 12.62 12.69 0.59
CA ILE A 252 13.41 12.16 1.71
C ILE A 252 13.86 10.72 1.51
N ALA A 253 13.18 9.98 0.63
CA ALA A 253 13.46 8.59 0.30
C ALA A 253 12.87 8.23 -1.06
N ILE A 254 13.32 7.12 -1.66
CA ILE A 254 12.60 6.40 -2.71
C ILE A 254 12.07 5.11 -2.13
N ASP A 255 10.84 4.75 -2.48
CA ASP A 255 10.17 3.54 -2.04
C ASP A 255 9.50 2.82 -3.21
N GLY A 256 9.58 1.49 -3.20
CA GLY A 256 8.85 0.64 -4.14
C GLY A 256 7.41 0.42 -3.71
N ILE A 257 6.53 0.20 -4.67
CA ILE A 257 5.18 -0.29 -4.41
C ILE A 257 5.15 -1.77 -4.78
N ALA A 258 5.12 -2.63 -3.77
CA ALA A 258 5.03 -4.07 -3.96
C ALA A 258 3.58 -4.47 -4.24
N VAL A 259 3.38 -5.30 -5.27
CA VAL A 259 2.12 -6.04 -5.47
C VAL A 259 2.16 -7.28 -4.60
N ILE A 260 1.12 -7.48 -3.81
CA ILE A 260 1.03 -8.53 -2.80
C ILE A 260 -0.20 -9.40 -2.98
N VAL A 261 -0.05 -10.66 -2.62
CA VAL A 261 -1.13 -11.65 -2.61
C VAL A 261 -1.12 -12.44 -1.30
N ASN A 262 -2.18 -13.21 -1.08
CA ASN A 262 -2.22 -14.17 0.02
C ASN A 262 -1.10 -15.20 -0.13
N PRO A 263 -0.47 -15.70 0.96
CA PRO A 263 0.61 -16.69 0.90
C PRO A 263 0.24 -18.00 0.18
N GLU A 264 -1.04 -18.39 0.14
CA GLU A 264 -1.52 -19.58 -0.55
C GLU A 264 -1.63 -19.42 -2.08
N ASN A 265 -1.57 -18.19 -2.61
CA ASN A 265 -1.65 -17.94 -4.05
C ASN A 265 -0.39 -18.49 -4.75
N PRO A 266 -0.50 -19.34 -5.79
CA PRO A 266 0.65 -19.94 -6.47
C PRO A 266 1.34 -19.03 -7.49
N ILE A 267 0.70 -17.95 -7.93
CA ILE A 267 1.24 -17.01 -8.94
C ILE A 267 2.45 -16.28 -8.37
N ASN A 268 3.56 -16.24 -9.11
CA ASN A 268 4.82 -15.64 -8.65
C ASN A 268 5.18 -14.34 -9.37
N ASP A 269 4.61 -14.11 -10.54
CA ASP A 269 4.94 -12.98 -11.41
C ASP A 269 3.68 -12.51 -12.12
N LEU A 270 3.59 -11.21 -12.36
CA LEU A 270 2.60 -10.57 -13.22
C LEU A 270 3.30 -9.52 -14.07
N SER A 271 2.89 -9.37 -15.30
CA SER A 271 3.26 -8.18 -16.07
C SER A 271 2.53 -6.94 -15.55
N VAL A 272 3.10 -5.76 -15.77
CA VAL A 272 2.40 -4.49 -15.47
C VAL A 272 1.04 -4.43 -16.17
N GLU A 273 0.95 -4.98 -17.38
CA GLU A 273 -0.32 -5.01 -18.12
C GLU A 273 -1.37 -5.92 -17.49
N GLU A 274 -0.98 -7.08 -16.92
CA GLU A 274 -1.90 -7.95 -16.18
C GLU A 274 -2.35 -7.30 -14.88
N VAL A 275 -1.44 -6.65 -14.14
CA VAL A 275 -1.80 -5.85 -12.96
C VAL A 275 -2.85 -4.81 -13.36
N LYS A 276 -2.62 -4.05 -14.43
CA LYS A 276 -3.60 -3.08 -14.93
C LYS A 276 -4.95 -3.75 -15.21
N LYS A 277 -4.98 -4.82 -15.99
CA LYS A 277 -6.22 -5.52 -16.37
C LYS A 277 -7.00 -6.05 -15.17
N ILE A 278 -6.30 -6.58 -14.16
CA ILE A 278 -6.93 -6.99 -12.89
C ILE A 278 -7.59 -5.79 -12.22
N TYR A 279 -6.85 -4.69 -12.06
CA TYR A 279 -7.36 -3.52 -11.34
C TYR A 279 -8.45 -2.73 -12.07
N ILE A 280 -8.53 -2.83 -13.40
CA ILE A 280 -9.67 -2.25 -14.17
C ILE A 280 -10.82 -3.23 -14.36
N GLY A 281 -10.72 -4.48 -13.90
CA GLY A 281 -11.76 -5.49 -13.98
C GLY A 281 -11.89 -6.18 -15.34
N GLU A 282 -10.82 -6.25 -16.13
CA GLU A 282 -10.76 -7.00 -17.39
C GLU A 282 -10.29 -8.45 -17.20
N ILE A 283 -9.46 -8.73 -16.19
CA ILE A 283 -9.09 -10.07 -15.70
C ILE A 283 -9.82 -10.27 -14.39
N LEU A 284 -10.66 -11.28 -14.30
CA LEU A 284 -11.51 -11.53 -13.14
C LEU A 284 -11.10 -12.78 -12.34
N THR A 285 -10.41 -13.73 -12.94
CA THR A 285 -9.99 -14.97 -12.28
C THR A 285 -8.48 -15.20 -12.43
N TRP A 286 -7.89 -15.92 -11.47
CA TRP A 286 -6.48 -16.25 -11.50
C TRP A 286 -6.09 -17.17 -12.67
N SER A 287 -7.04 -17.93 -13.24
CA SER A 287 -6.82 -18.80 -14.40
C SER A 287 -6.66 -18.03 -15.72
N GLU A 288 -6.97 -16.74 -15.75
CA GLU A 288 -6.80 -15.89 -16.94
C GLU A 288 -5.39 -15.29 -17.04
N ILE A 289 -4.58 -15.46 -16.00
CA ILE A 289 -3.17 -15.05 -16.00
C ILE A 289 -2.40 -15.97 -16.94
N SER A 290 -1.69 -15.39 -17.91
CA SER A 290 -0.85 -16.15 -18.85
C SER A 290 0.45 -16.62 -18.15
N GLU A 291 0.80 -17.89 -18.37
CA GLU A 291 2.09 -18.43 -17.90
C GLU A 291 3.28 -17.82 -18.63
#